data_266b2446e1aa54bcd0594bfabd7c6626
#
_entry.id   266b2446e1aa54bcd0594bfabd7c6626
#
_cell.length_a   1.000
_cell.length_b   1.000
_cell.length_c   1.000
_cell.angle_alpha   90.00
_cell.angle_beta   90.00
_cell.angle_gamma   90.00
#
_symmetry.space_group_name_H-M   'P 1'
#
loop_
_entity.id
_entity.type
_entity.pdbx_description
1 polymer ?
#
loop_
_entity_poly.entity_id
_entity_poly.type
_entity_poly.pdbx_seq_one_letter_code
_entity_poly.pdbx_strand_id
1 'polypeptide(L)'
;MSPQALFQVLGKMCNELRDGHVNLWSPQNTARYTRWYEAYPVNFSDSLLRRALGTAEEYRLASGLQYKVFNDNVGYVRCASFNNEIGAGNLHEIMRYLATCDGLIVDVRSNSGGLLTAAQTLASVFTNETVTVGYISHKTGPGHSDFSQPQPIILKPGKGLRWQKPIVVLANRRTYSAANAFVMYMKALPNVTFMGDHTGGGSGLPFSSELPGGWSIRFSASPIYNTKMEHTEFGIEPDIPVSITRKDYQRGVDTILERART
;
A
#
# COMPACT_ATOMS: atom_id res chain seq x y z
N MET A 1 33.41 -19.60 13.83
CA MET A 1 32.10 -19.00 14.24
C MET A 1 31.04 -20.07 14.06
N SER A 2 30.14 -20.25 15.04
CA SER A 2 29.02 -21.19 14.88
C SER A 2 28.00 -20.65 13.86
N PRO A 3 27.19 -21.52 13.19
CA PRO A 3 26.15 -21.08 12.26
C PRO A 3 25.18 -20.10 12.91
N GLN A 4 24.80 -20.32 14.17
CA GLN A 4 23.92 -19.41 14.90
C GLN A 4 24.55 -18.02 15.12
N ALA A 5 25.84 -17.96 15.49
CA ALA A 5 26.53 -16.68 15.68
C ALA A 5 26.70 -15.95 14.34
N LEU A 6 26.96 -16.66 13.24
CA LEU A 6 27.01 -16.09 11.90
C LEU A 6 25.65 -15.50 11.50
N PHE A 7 24.55 -16.26 11.72
CA PHE A 7 23.20 -15.77 11.43
C PHE A 7 22.89 -14.47 12.19
N GLN A 8 23.25 -14.38 13.46
CA GLN A 8 23.03 -13.16 14.26
C GLN A 8 23.81 -11.95 13.71
N VAL A 9 25.07 -12.16 13.30
CA VAL A 9 25.89 -11.08 12.72
C VAL A 9 25.30 -10.60 11.38
N LEU A 10 24.98 -11.53 10.48
CA LEU A 10 24.38 -11.20 9.18
C LEU A 10 23.00 -10.56 9.34
N GLY A 11 22.18 -11.05 10.27
CA GLY A 11 20.86 -10.45 10.55
C GLY A 11 20.97 -9.02 11.06
N LYS A 12 21.93 -8.73 11.94
CA LYS A 12 22.21 -7.34 12.39
C LYS A 12 22.65 -6.46 11.20
N MET A 13 23.56 -6.95 10.37
CA MET A 13 24.02 -6.23 9.17
C MET A 13 22.84 -5.92 8.22
N CYS A 14 21.97 -6.89 7.96
CA CYS A 14 20.77 -6.68 7.14
C CYS A 14 19.83 -5.62 7.75
N ASN A 15 19.65 -5.62 9.06
CA ASN A 15 18.76 -4.68 9.75
C ASN A 15 19.26 -3.23 9.72
N GLU A 16 20.57 -2.98 9.51
CA GLU A 16 21.11 -1.63 9.34
C GLU A 16 20.58 -0.94 8.06
N LEU A 17 20.12 -1.72 7.07
CA LEU A 17 19.50 -1.18 5.85
C LEU A 17 18.11 -0.59 6.11
N ARG A 18 17.48 -0.90 7.24
CA ARG A 18 16.17 -0.41 7.69
C ARG A 18 15.04 -0.64 6.67
N ASP A 19 15.21 -1.61 5.79
CA ASP A 19 14.25 -2.00 4.76
C ASP A 19 13.51 -3.27 5.19
N GLY A 20 12.18 -3.21 5.24
CA GLY A 20 11.32 -4.34 5.61
C GLY A 20 11.31 -5.49 4.59
N HIS A 21 11.77 -5.26 3.36
CA HIS A 21 11.99 -6.30 2.36
C HIS A 21 13.30 -7.06 2.56
N VAL A 22 14.26 -6.51 3.32
CA VAL A 22 15.50 -7.22 3.62
C VAL A 22 15.24 -8.27 4.68
N ASN A 23 15.32 -9.51 4.27
CA ASN A 23 15.07 -10.66 5.13
C ASN A 23 16.17 -11.69 4.92
N LEU A 24 16.65 -12.26 6.03
CA LEU A 24 17.57 -13.40 6.04
C LEU A 24 16.86 -14.61 6.64
N TRP A 25 16.89 -15.73 5.94
CA TRP A 25 16.31 -16.99 6.40
C TRP A 25 17.37 -18.08 6.51
N SER A 26 17.24 -18.87 7.55
CA SER A 26 17.86 -20.18 7.69
C SER A 26 16.77 -21.22 8.00
N PRO A 27 17.06 -22.52 7.99
CA PRO A 27 16.07 -23.54 8.34
C PRO A 27 15.41 -23.36 9.71
N GLN A 28 16.08 -22.67 10.64
CA GLN A 28 15.63 -22.51 12.03
C GLN A 28 15.22 -21.07 12.38
N ASN A 29 15.67 -20.06 11.62
CA ASN A 29 15.57 -18.67 12.02
C ASN A 29 15.21 -17.74 10.85
N THR A 30 14.54 -16.63 11.20
CA THR A 30 14.30 -15.49 10.29
C THR A 30 14.76 -14.21 10.95
N ALA A 31 15.56 -13.39 10.25
CA ALA A 31 15.88 -12.03 10.63
C ALA A 31 15.24 -11.05 9.65
N ARG A 32 14.54 -10.03 10.17
CA ARG A 32 13.90 -8.97 9.41
C ARG A 32 13.84 -7.68 10.19
N TYR A 33 13.83 -6.57 9.50
CA TYR A 33 13.61 -5.25 10.09
C TYR A 33 12.11 -4.96 10.18
N THR A 34 11.58 -4.75 11.41
CA THR A 34 10.14 -4.53 11.68
C THR A 34 9.84 -3.16 12.26
N ARG A 35 10.88 -2.40 12.64
CA ARG A 35 10.70 -1.08 13.28
C ARG A 35 10.00 -0.04 12.42
N TRP A 36 9.93 -0.22 11.11
CA TRP A 36 9.22 0.67 10.21
C TRP A 36 7.71 0.77 10.51
N TYR A 37 7.13 -0.22 11.21
CA TYR A 37 5.75 -0.18 11.68
C TYR A 37 5.61 -0.39 13.20
N GLU A 38 6.48 -1.15 13.86
CA GLU A 38 6.37 -1.45 15.30
C GLU A 38 6.66 -0.24 16.18
N ALA A 39 7.47 0.72 15.70
CA ALA A 39 7.81 1.93 16.42
C ALA A 39 6.71 3.03 16.36
N TYR A 40 5.58 2.76 15.69
CA TYR A 40 4.54 3.75 15.43
C TYR A 40 3.14 3.25 15.82
N PRO A 41 2.19 4.15 16.08
CA PRO A 41 0.79 3.78 16.31
C PRO A 41 0.23 3.03 15.10
N VAL A 42 -0.64 2.03 15.38
CA VAL A 42 -1.23 1.22 14.29
C VAL A 42 -2.19 2.05 13.44
N ASN A 43 -2.90 3.02 14.01
CA ASN A 43 -3.91 3.87 13.34
C ASN A 43 -4.94 3.07 12.51
N PHE A 44 -5.28 1.87 13.00
CA PHE A 44 -6.28 0.99 12.41
C PHE A 44 -6.81 0.03 13.47
N SER A 45 -8.10 -0.29 13.39
CA SER A 45 -8.75 -1.27 14.24
C SER A 45 -9.80 -2.05 13.46
N ASP A 46 -9.65 -3.37 13.40
CA ASP A 46 -10.63 -4.25 12.76
C ASP A 46 -12.01 -4.18 13.41
N SER A 47 -12.08 -3.94 14.72
CA SER A 47 -13.34 -3.80 15.43
C SER A 47 -14.08 -2.52 15.05
N LEU A 48 -13.36 -1.40 14.93
CA LEU A 48 -13.94 -0.13 14.46
C LEU A 48 -14.38 -0.23 13.00
N LEU A 49 -13.56 -0.86 12.15
CA LEU A 49 -13.92 -1.08 10.75
C LEU A 49 -15.18 -1.94 10.63
N ARG A 50 -15.26 -3.09 11.31
CA ARG A 50 -16.45 -3.94 11.30
C ARG A 50 -17.69 -3.18 11.77
N ARG A 51 -17.55 -2.35 12.78
CA ARG A 51 -18.67 -1.50 13.27
C ARG A 51 -19.12 -0.50 12.21
N ALA A 52 -18.19 0.13 11.49
CA ALA A 52 -18.50 1.08 10.42
C ALA A 52 -19.11 0.40 9.17
N LEU A 53 -18.64 -0.78 8.82
CA LEU A 53 -19.18 -1.56 7.71
C LEU A 53 -20.55 -2.17 8.02
N GLY A 54 -20.79 -2.54 9.28
CA GLY A 54 -22.00 -3.24 9.72
C GLY A 54 -21.94 -4.75 9.50
N THR A 55 -23.10 -5.37 9.33
CA THR A 55 -23.23 -6.80 9.06
C THR A 55 -22.82 -7.16 7.63
N ALA A 56 -22.65 -8.47 7.35
CA ALA A 56 -22.32 -8.97 6.02
C ALA A 56 -23.36 -8.62 4.94
N GLU A 57 -24.55 -8.22 5.33
CA GLU A 57 -25.64 -7.81 4.42
C GLU A 57 -25.55 -6.30 4.08
N GLU A 58 -24.84 -5.51 4.88
CA GLU A 58 -24.74 -4.06 4.73
C GLU A 58 -23.57 -3.61 3.85
N TYR A 59 -22.67 -4.52 3.50
CA TYR A 59 -21.60 -4.26 2.51
C TYR A 59 -21.54 -5.39 1.49
N ARG A 60 -20.87 -5.13 0.37
CA ARG A 60 -20.69 -6.09 -0.71
C ARG A 60 -19.24 -6.53 -0.81
N LEU A 61 -18.99 -7.66 -1.49
CA LEU A 61 -17.66 -8.22 -1.71
C LEU A 61 -17.49 -8.63 -3.18
N ALA A 62 -16.43 -8.14 -3.82
CA ALA A 62 -16.03 -8.57 -5.16
C ALA A 62 -14.50 -8.53 -5.30
N SER A 63 -13.88 -9.57 -5.82
CA SER A 63 -12.39 -9.73 -5.92
C SER A 63 -11.65 -9.43 -4.62
N GLY A 64 -12.22 -9.77 -3.46
CA GLY A 64 -11.63 -9.46 -2.15
C GLY A 64 -11.77 -7.99 -1.71
N LEU A 65 -12.39 -7.14 -2.51
CA LEU A 65 -12.71 -5.76 -2.15
C LEU A 65 -14.06 -5.70 -1.45
N GLN A 66 -14.09 -5.12 -0.24
CA GLN A 66 -15.33 -4.80 0.47
C GLN A 66 -15.79 -3.41 0.05
N TYR A 67 -17.08 -3.23 -0.27
CA TYR A 67 -17.60 -1.93 -0.69
C TYR A 67 -19.03 -1.70 -0.24
N LYS A 68 -19.36 -0.44 0.03
CA LYS A 68 -20.69 0.02 0.41
C LYS A 68 -20.91 1.49 0.08
N VAL A 69 -22.14 1.94 0.20
CA VAL A 69 -22.51 3.35 0.24
C VAL A 69 -22.91 3.70 1.68
N PHE A 70 -22.32 4.73 2.24
CA PHE A 70 -22.72 5.27 3.55
C PHE A 70 -23.99 6.14 3.42
N ASN A 71 -24.68 6.38 4.55
CA ASN A 71 -25.92 7.15 4.57
C ASN A 71 -25.79 8.60 4.09
N ASP A 72 -24.58 9.15 4.10
CA ASP A 72 -24.23 10.48 3.60
C ASP A 72 -23.84 10.48 2.11
N ASN A 73 -24.19 9.43 1.39
CA ASN A 73 -23.91 9.24 -0.04
C ASN A 73 -22.41 9.19 -0.40
N VAL A 74 -21.55 8.83 0.55
CA VAL A 74 -20.12 8.58 0.33
C VAL A 74 -19.91 7.11 0.01
N GLY A 75 -19.27 6.82 -1.11
CA GLY A 75 -18.83 5.47 -1.47
C GLY A 75 -17.60 5.05 -0.67
N TYR A 76 -17.50 3.77 -0.37
CA TYR A 76 -16.36 3.20 0.34
C TYR A 76 -15.91 1.90 -0.32
N VAL A 77 -14.60 1.78 -0.54
CA VAL A 77 -13.94 0.56 -1.03
C VAL A 77 -12.75 0.22 -0.12
N ARG A 78 -12.78 -0.96 0.47
CA ARG A 78 -11.67 -1.51 1.26
C ARG A 78 -10.87 -2.50 0.42
N CYS A 79 -9.59 -2.25 0.24
CA CYS A 79 -8.61 -3.20 -0.31
C CYS A 79 -7.64 -3.60 0.81
N ALA A 80 -7.88 -4.76 1.44
CA ALA A 80 -7.07 -5.24 2.56
C ALA A 80 -5.74 -5.86 2.13
N SER A 81 -5.62 -6.29 0.86
CA SER A 81 -4.42 -6.95 0.31
C SER A 81 -4.43 -6.86 -1.21
N PHE A 82 -3.24 -6.85 -1.80
CA PHE A 82 -3.02 -7.02 -3.24
C PHE A 82 -2.47 -8.42 -3.59
N ASN A 83 -2.66 -9.41 -2.74
CA ASN A 83 -2.15 -10.78 -2.97
C ASN A 83 -2.80 -11.49 -4.16
N ASN A 84 -3.98 -11.04 -4.58
CA ASN A 84 -4.70 -11.61 -5.72
C ASN A 84 -4.96 -10.53 -6.78
N GLU A 85 -5.07 -10.95 -8.04
CA GLU A 85 -5.50 -10.09 -9.13
C GLU A 85 -6.96 -9.62 -8.93
N ILE A 86 -7.24 -8.41 -9.40
CA ILE A 86 -8.57 -7.81 -9.33
C ILE A 86 -9.21 -7.91 -10.71
N GLY A 87 -10.31 -8.65 -10.82
CA GLY A 87 -11.01 -8.84 -12.08
C GLY A 87 -11.65 -7.55 -12.61
N ALA A 88 -11.45 -7.25 -13.89
CA ALA A 88 -12.02 -6.04 -14.52
C ALA A 88 -13.55 -5.98 -14.43
N GLY A 89 -14.24 -7.13 -14.55
CA GLY A 89 -15.71 -7.22 -14.37
C GLY A 89 -16.15 -6.87 -12.95
N ASN A 90 -15.39 -7.28 -11.95
CA ASN A 90 -15.66 -6.95 -10.54
C ASN A 90 -15.45 -5.46 -10.27
N LEU A 91 -14.41 -4.85 -10.83
CA LEU A 91 -14.21 -3.40 -10.75
C LEU A 91 -15.34 -2.63 -11.43
N HIS A 92 -15.80 -3.10 -12.61
CA HIS A 92 -16.94 -2.49 -13.29
C HIS A 92 -18.21 -2.53 -12.42
N GLU A 93 -18.50 -3.65 -11.77
CA GLU A 93 -19.63 -3.79 -10.84
C GLU A 93 -19.51 -2.85 -9.64
N ILE A 94 -18.31 -2.76 -9.03
CA ILE A 94 -18.06 -1.85 -7.91
C ILE A 94 -18.30 -0.40 -8.33
N MET A 95 -17.71 0.04 -9.46
CA MET A 95 -17.88 1.40 -9.96
C MET A 95 -19.32 1.71 -10.35
N ARG A 96 -20.05 0.74 -10.93
CA ARG A 96 -21.47 0.86 -11.25
C ARG A 96 -22.33 1.04 -9.99
N TYR A 97 -22.04 0.25 -8.94
CA TYR A 97 -22.76 0.33 -7.67
C TYR A 97 -22.54 1.67 -6.94
N LEU A 98 -21.33 2.22 -7.03
CA LEU A 98 -20.95 3.47 -6.39
C LEU A 98 -21.20 4.72 -7.26
N ALA A 99 -21.63 4.58 -8.51
CA ALA A 99 -21.66 5.66 -9.52
C ALA A 99 -22.41 6.93 -9.10
N THR A 100 -23.44 6.80 -8.26
CA THR A 100 -24.26 7.93 -7.77
C THR A 100 -23.70 8.62 -6.53
N CYS A 101 -22.68 8.07 -5.87
CA CYS A 101 -22.07 8.69 -4.70
C CYS A 101 -21.38 10.02 -5.05
N ASP A 102 -21.31 10.93 -4.11
CA ASP A 102 -20.71 12.27 -4.26
C ASP A 102 -19.19 12.24 -4.14
N GLY A 103 -18.65 11.35 -3.32
CA GLY A 103 -17.22 11.11 -3.10
C GLY A 103 -16.95 9.64 -2.86
N LEU A 104 -15.66 9.25 -2.89
CA LEU A 104 -15.21 7.88 -2.68
C LEU A 104 -14.07 7.84 -1.68
N ILE A 105 -14.17 6.92 -0.73
CA ILE A 105 -13.06 6.55 0.16
C ILE A 105 -12.48 5.22 -0.31
N VAL A 106 -11.17 5.18 -0.56
CA VAL A 106 -10.42 3.95 -0.87
C VAL A 106 -9.48 3.66 0.30
N ASP A 107 -9.82 2.65 1.09
CA ASP A 107 -9.09 2.31 2.32
C ASP A 107 -8.10 1.17 2.08
N VAL A 108 -6.80 1.50 2.13
CA VAL A 108 -5.67 0.55 2.05
C VAL A 108 -4.88 0.49 3.35
N ARG A 109 -5.46 0.94 4.47
CA ARG A 109 -4.82 0.84 5.79
C ARG A 109 -4.52 -0.62 6.12
N SER A 110 -3.34 -0.89 6.63
CA SER A 110 -2.84 -2.24 6.97
C SER A 110 -2.80 -3.24 5.79
N ASN A 111 -2.81 -2.76 4.55
CA ASN A 111 -2.53 -3.55 3.37
C ASN A 111 -1.01 -3.68 3.19
N SER A 112 -0.46 -4.87 3.40
CA SER A 112 0.98 -5.13 3.31
C SER A 112 1.52 -5.26 1.89
N GLY A 113 0.68 -5.04 0.87
CA GLY A 113 1.06 -5.13 -0.54
C GLY A 113 0.62 -6.43 -1.20
N GLY A 114 1.44 -6.90 -2.14
CA GLY A 114 1.20 -8.05 -3.00
C GLY A 114 1.60 -7.77 -4.44
N LEU A 115 0.71 -7.99 -5.41
CA LEU A 115 0.95 -7.82 -6.83
C LEU A 115 0.86 -6.32 -7.22
N LEU A 116 1.89 -5.80 -7.87
CA LEU A 116 1.87 -4.46 -8.44
C LEU A 116 0.82 -4.32 -9.54
N THR A 117 0.58 -5.37 -10.30
CA THR A 117 -0.47 -5.44 -11.33
C THR A 117 -1.85 -5.23 -10.73
N ALA A 118 -2.15 -5.82 -9.58
CA ALA A 118 -3.41 -5.60 -8.87
C ALA A 118 -3.55 -4.15 -8.37
N ALA A 119 -2.47 -3.56 -7.85
CA ALA A 119 -2.44 -2.16 -7.45
C ALA A 119 -2.68 -1.21 -8.64
N GLN A 120 -2.02 -1.46 -9.79
CA GLN A 120 -2.24 -0.70 -11.02
C GLN A 120 -3.67 -0.88 -11.56
N THR A 121 -4.19 -2.09 -11.53
CA THR A 121 -5.56 -2.40 -11.98
C THR A 121 -6.58 -1.62 -11.15
N LEU A 122 -6.44 -1.59 -9.82
CA LEU A 122 -7.33 -0.78 -8.98
C LEU A 122 -7.14 0.72 -9.26
N ALA A 123 -5.92 1.22 -9.39
CA ALA A 123 -5.66 2.63 -9.66
C ALA A 123 -6.19 3.07 -11.05
N SER A 124 -6.21 2.17 -12.03
CA SER A 124 -6.61 2.45 -13.42
C SER A 124 -8.05 2.93 -13.59
N VAL A 125 -8.95 2.62 -12.65
CA VAL A 125 -10.35 3.06 -12.70
C VAL A 125 -10.54 4.50 -12.20
N PHE A 126 -9.48 5.15 -11.72
CA PHE A 126 -9.51 6.51 -11.17
C PHE A 126 -8.92 7.58 -12.10
N THR A 127 -8.53 7.21 -13.31
CA THR A 127 -8.06 8.16 -14.32
C THR A 127 -8.74 7.95 -15.66
N ASN A 128 -8.96 9.04 -16.42
CA ASN A 128 -9.39 9.02 -17.81
C ASN A 128 -8.23 9.17 -18.80
N GLU A 129 -7.04 9.49 -18.29
CA GLU A 129 -5.86 9.81 -19.09
C GLU A 129 -4.70 8.88 -18.75
N THR A 130 -3.78 8.76 -19.69
CA THR A 130 -2.50 8.11 -19.44
C THR A 130 -1.61 9.07 -18.64
N VAL A 131 -1.23 8.68 -17.43
CA VAL A 131 -0.51 9.53 -16.47
C VAL A 131 0.81 8.88 -16.06
N THR A 132 1.90 9.65 -16.01
CA THR A 132 3.12 9.23 -15.33
C THR A 132 2.90 9.37 -13.82
N VAL A 133 2.95 8.25 -13.10
CA VAL A 133 2.65 8.20 -11.65
C VAL A 133 3.89 8.01 -10.78
N GLY A 134 5.06 7.94 -11.40
CA GLY A 134 6.35 7.80 -10.75
C GLY A 134 7.41 7.30 -11.72
N TYR A 135 8.55 6.91 -11.17
CA TYR A 135 9.69 6.40 -11.93
C TYR A 135 10.33 5.23 -11.22
N ILE A 136 11.00 4.37 -11.99
CA ILE A 136 11.74 3.21 -11.48
C ILE A 136 13.09 3.10 -12.17
N SER A 137 14.13 2.75 -11.42
CA SER A 137 15.43 2.35 -11.95
C SER A 137 15.68 0.87 -11.70
N HIS A 138 16.41 0.24 -12.58
CA HIS A 138 16.77 -1.17 -12.47
C HIS A 138 18.29 -1.32 -12.36
N LYS A 139 18.72 -2.33 -11.62
CA LYS A 139 20.12 -2.71 -11.53
C LYS A 139 20.63 -3.13 -12.91
N THR A 140 21.78 -2.57 -13.35
CA THR A 140 22.38 -2.80 -14.67
C THR A 140 23.74 -3.48 -14.62
N GLY A 141 24.33 -3.62 -13.42
CA GLY A 141 25.63 -4.23 -13.22
C GLY A 141 25.96 -4.53 -11.76
N PRO A 142 27.13 -5.10 -11.46
CA PRO A 142 27.54 -5.50 -10.13
C PRO A 142 27.96 -4.34 -9.21
N GLY A 143 28.31 -3.18 -9.79
CA GLY A 143 28.79 -2.03 -9.03
C GLY A 143 27.68 -1.39 -8.18
N HIS A 144 28.06 -0.76 -7.09
CA HIS A 144 27.11 -0.16 -6.12
C HIS A 144 26.12 0.82 -6.79
N SER A 145 26.59 1.61 -7.74
CA SER A 145 25.82 2.67 -8.40
C SER A 145 25.31 2.30 -9.81
N ASP A 146 25.43 1.03 -10.20
CA ASP A 146 25.06 0.57 -11.55
C ASP A 146 23.53 0.44 -11.64
N PHE A 147 22.86 1.57 -11.90
CA PHE A 147 21.42 1.63 -12.14
C PHE A 147 21.12 2.25 -13.50
N SER A 148 20.01 1.83 -14.11
CA SER A 148 19.46 2.50 -15.29
C SER A 148 19.03 3.93 -14.96
N GLN A 149 18.94 4.76 -15.99
CA GLN A 149 18.19 6.01 -15.85
C GLN A 149 16.74 5.69 -15.41
N PRO A 150 16.13 6.53 -14.57
CA PRO A 150 14.76 6.35 -14.14
C PRO A 150 13.78 6.28 -15.32
N GLN A 151 13.02 5.20 -15.41
CA GLN A 151 11.99 4.98 -16.42
C GLN A 151 10.62 5.35 -15.86
N PRO A 152 9.73 6.01 -16.64
CA PRO A 152 8.43 6.40 -16.14
C PRO A 152 7.53 5.17 -15.85
N ILE A 153 6.86 5.20 -14.73
CA ILE A 153 5.77 4.28 -14.41
C ILE A 153 4.49 4.90 -14.94
N ILE A 154 3.86 4.23 -15.91
CA ILE A 154 2.70 4.74 -16.63
C ILE A 154 1.43 4.06 -16.13
N LEU A 155 0.48 4.84 -15.64
CA LEU A 155 -0.87 4.42 -15.35
C LEU A 155 -1.76 4.74 -16.54
N LYS A 156 -2.37 3.70 -17.14
CA LYS A 156 -3.33 3.85 -18.24
C LYS A 156 -4.75 3.72 -17.70
N PRO A 157 -5.74 4.40 -18.32
CA PRO A 157 -7.14 4.22 -17.97
C PRO A 157 -7.60 2.77 -18.10
N GLY A 158 -8.28 2.28 -17.07
CA GLY A 158 -8.93 0.97 -17.10
C GLY A 158 -10.10 0.92 -18.08
N LYS A 159 -10.46 -0.28 -18.51
CA LYS A 159 -11.66 -0.50 -19.32
C LYS A 159 -12.92 -0.38 -18.47
N GLY A 160 -14.01 0.19 -19.02
CA GLY A 160 -15.29 0.30 -18.35
C GLY A 160 -15.52 1.62 -17.61
N LEU A 161 -16.36 1.59 -16.57
CA LEU A 161 -16.67 2.77 -15.76
C LEU A 161 -15.46 3.21 -14.94
N ARG A 162 -15.22 4.51 -14.94
CA ARG A 162 -14.14 5.16 -14.21
C ARG A 162 -14.70 6.23 -13.28
N TRP A 163 -14.06 6.39 -12.14
CA TRP A 163 -14.44 7.35 -11.12
C TRP A 163 -13.63 8.65 -11.27
N GLN A 164 -14.31 9.78 -11.40
CA GLN A 164 -13.66 11.08 -11.61
C GLN A 164 -14.05 12.14 -10.56
N LYS A 165 -14.93 11.78 -9.62
CA LYS A 165 -15.31 12.64 -8.51
C LYS A 165 -14.23 12.61 -7.41
N PRO A 166 -14.30 13.43 -6.35
CA PRO A 166 -13.31 13.43 -5.27
C PRO A 166 -13.07 12.04 -4.65
N ILE A 167 -11.81 11.78 -4.33
CA ILE A 167 -11.35 10.53 -3.71
C ILE A 167 -10.50 10.84 -2.49
N VAL A 168 -10.77 10.17 -1.37
CA VAL A 168 -9.88 10.12 -0.22
C VAL A 168 -9.27 8.73 -0.13
N VAL A 169 -7.95 8.63 -0.19
CA VAL A 169 -7.22 7.39 0.06
C VAL A 169 -6.81 7.34 1.53
N LEU A 170 -7.18 6.27 2.23
CA LEU A 170 -6.77 6.05 3.62
C LEU A 170 -5.61 5.06 3.67
N ALA A 171 -4.52 5.44 4.33
CA ALA A 171 -3.37 4.57 4.56
C ALA A 171 -2.77 4.78 5.97
N ASN A 172 -1.89 3.87 6.36
CA ASN A 172 -1.17 3.91 7.64
C ASN A 172 0.22 3.27 7.52
N ARG A 173 0.99 3.23 8.62
CA ARG A 173 2.34 2.64 8.66
C ARG A 173 2.42 1.19 8.16
N ARG A 174 1.33 0.44 8.19
CA ARG A 174 1.27 -0.93 7.66
C ARG A 174 0.82 -1.01 6.20
N THR A 175 0.58 0.13 5.54
CA THR A 175 0.41 0.20 4.09
C THR A 175 1.80 0.12 3.44
N TYR A 176 2.12 -1.04 2.82
CA TYR A 176 3.50 -1.38 2.45
C TYR A 176 3.59 -1.98 1.03
N SER A 177 4.77 -1.90 0.41
CA SER A 177 5.07 -2.55 -0.86
C SER A 177 4.09 -2.14 -1.99
N ALA A 178 3.39 -3.05 -2.65
CA ALA A 178 2.43 -2.72 -3.70
C ALA A 178 1.31 -1.76 -3.22
N ALA A 179 0.97 -1.76 -1.92
CA ALA A 179 0.02 -0.80 -1.37
C ALA A 179 0.64 0.60 -1.21
N ASN A 180 1.93 0.69 -0.91
CA ASN A 180 2.66 1.96 -0.96
C ASN A 180 2.73 2.50 -2.40
N ALA A 181 2.99 1.62 -3.38
CA ALA A 181 2.95 1.98 -4.80
C ALA A 181 1.55 2.46 -5.22
N PHE A 182 0.48 1.80 -4.76
CA PHE A 182 -0.90 2.26 -4.99
C PHE A 182 -1.11 3.68 -4.46
N VAL A 183 -0.70 4.00 -3.23
CA VAL A 183 -0.79 5.36 -2.67
C VAL A 183 -0.01 6.35 -3.53
N MET A 184 1.20 6.00 -3.99
CA MET A 184 1.99 6.82 -4.90
C MET A 184 1.24 7.10 -6.21
N TYR A 185 0.64 6.08 -6.82
CA TYR A 185 -0.14 6.22 -8.06
C TYR A 185 -1.33 7.17 -7.86
N MET A 186 -2.06 6.98 -6.77
CA MET A 186 -3.24 7.79 -6.45
C MET A 186 -2.86 9.25 -6.18
N LYS A 187 -1.77 9.52 -5.48
CA LYS A 187 -1.29 10.91 -5.23
C LYS A 187 -0.89 11.66 -6.49
N ALA A 188 -0.63 10.98 -7.60
CA ALA A 188 -0.37 11.63 -8.88
C ALA A 188 -1.66 12.09 -9.60
N LEU A 189 -2.85 11.72 -9.10
CA LEU A 189 -4.14 12.09 -9.69
C LEU A 189 -4.71 13.36 -9.04
N PRO A 190 -5.28 14.31 -9.82
CA PRO A 190 -5.66 15.64 -9.33
C PRO A 190 -6.85 15.66 -8.36
N ASN A 191 -7.70 14.63 -8.40
CA ASN A 191 -8.92 14.51 -7.58
C ASN A 191 -8.74 13.64 -6.34
N VAL A 192 -7.50 13.33 -5.96
CA VAL A 192 -7.16 12.45 -4.85
C VAL A 192 -6.53 13.21 -3.69
N THR A 193 -7.01 12.95 -2.49
CA THR A 193 -6.40 13.37 -1.22
C THR A 193 -5.97 12.13 -0.44
N PHE A 194 -4.71 12.05 -0.05
CA PHE A 194 -4.21 11.01 0.86
C PHE A 194 -4.36 11.47 2.31
N MET A 195 -5.11 10.70 3.11
CA MET A 195 -5.39 11.00 4.52
C MET A 195 -5.01 9.81 5.42
N GLY A 196 -4.58 10.11 6.62
CA GLY A 196 -4.26 9.13 7.65
C GLY A 196 -2.84 9.30 8.18
N ASP A 197 -2.04 8.23 8.14
CA ASP A 197 -0.66 8.25 8.61
C ASP A 197 0.30 7.99 7.44
N HIS A 198 1.54 8.35 7.62
CA HIS A 198 2.65 8.00 6.73
C HIS A 198 2.62 6.52 6.38
N THR A 199 2.83 6.15 5.12
CA THR A 199 2.88 4.74 4.72
C THR A 199 4.16 4.04 5.20
N GLY A 200 4.20 2.73 5.11
CA GLY A 200 5.37 1.94 5.53
C GLY A 200 6.51 1.90 4.53
N GLY A 201 6.26 2.27 3.27
CA GLY A 201 7.28 2.20 2.22
C GLY A 201 7.40 0.85 1.52
N GLY A 202 8.63 0.39 1.33
CA GLY A 202 8.91 -0.89 0.67
C GLY A 202 8.81 -0.82 -0.86
N SER A 203 9.42 0.18 -1.47
CA SER A 203 9.33 0.48 -2.90
C SER A 203 10.50 -0.07 -3.73
N GLY A 204 11.15 -1.14 -3.30
CA GLY A 204 12.43 -1.58 -3.87
C GLY A 204 12.36 -2.75 -4.86
N LEU A 205 11.20 -3.30 -5.20
CA LEU A 205 11.07 -4.54 -5.99
C LEU A 205 12.04 -5.63 -5.53
N PRO A 206 11.76 -6.32 -4.42
CA PRO A 206 12.71 -7.22 -3.80
C PRO A 206 12.92 -8.49 -4.63
N PHE A 207 14.14 -9.00 -4.62
CA PHE A 207 14.49 -10.31 -5.13
C PHE A 207 15.17 -11.17 -4.06
N SER A 208 15.19 -12.47 -4.25
CA SER A 208 15.81 -13.42 -3.34
C SER A 208 17.03 -14.05 -3.98
N SER A 209 18.02 -14.38 -3.14
CA SER A 209 19.23 -15.10 -3.52
C SER A 209 19.53 -16.17 -2.48
N GLU A 210 20.14 -17.26 -2.91
CA GLU A 210 20.60 -18.32 -2.02
C GLU A 210 21.98 -18.02 -1.45
N LEU A 211 22.21 -18.47 -0.24
CA LEU A 211 23.50 -18.39 0.46
C LEU A 211 23.98 -19.81 0.81
N PRO A 212 25.29 -20.01 1.03
CA PRO A 212 25.82 -21.29 1.48
C PRO A 212 25.12 -21.81 2.74
N GLY A 213 24.95 -23.13 2.83
CA GLY A 213 24.33 -23.78 3.99
C GLY A 213 22.81 -23.82 3.97
N GLY A 214 22.17 -23.58 2.82
CA GLY A 214 20.71 -23.62 2.66
C GLY A 214 20.02 -22.39 3.22
N TRP A 215 20.75 -21.30 3.39
CA TRP A 215 20.18 -20.02 3.76
C TRP A 215 19.73 -19.24 2.52
N SER A 216 18.84 -18.29 2.73
CA SER A 216 18.44 -17.34 1.69
C SER A 216 18.36 -15.91 2.22
N ILE A 217 18.59 -14.97 1.32
CA ILE A 217 18.47 -13.54 1.60
C ILE A 217 17.54 -12.91 0.56
N ARG A 218 16.75 -11.94 1.00
CA ARG A 218 15.93 -11.10 0.14
C ARG A 218 16.29 -9.65 0.37
N PHE A 219 16.36 -8.85 -0.67
CA PHE A 219 16.63 -7.41 -0.58
C PHE A 219 16.06 -6.65 -1.77
N SER A 220 15.84 -5.37 -1.58
CA SER A 220 15.37 -4.45 -2.61
C SER A 220 16.46 -4.15 -3.63
N ALA A 221 16.10 -4.01 -4.91
CA ALA A 221 17.06 -3.82 -5.99
C ALA A 221 16.67 -2.75 -7.02
N SER A 222 15.45 -2.26 -6.99
CA SER A 222 14.95 -1.32 -7.99
C SER A 222 14.31 -0.13 -7.28
N PRO A 223 15.06 0.97 -7.08
CA PRO A 223 14.52 2.16 -6.44
C PRO A 223 13.36 2.74 -7.23
N ILE A 224 12.28 3.10 -6.51
CA ILE A 224 11.08 3.73 -7.05
C ILE A 224 10.97 5.15 -6.51
N TYR A 225 10.61 6.08 -7.38
CA TYR A 225 10.47 7.49 -7.09
C TYR A 225 9.06 7.97 -7.45
N ASN A 226 8.56 8.95 -6.70
CA ASN A 226 7.32 9.65 -7.06
C ASN A 226 7.53 10.59 -8.25
N THR A 227 6.49 11.33 -8.63
CA THR A 227 6.54 12.29 -9.75
C THR A 227 7.48 13.48 -9.53
N LYS A 228 7.93 13.71 -8.28
CA LYS A 228 8.92 14.74 -7.92
C LYS A 228 10.34 14.18 -7.83
N MET A 229 10.56 12.93 -8.23
CA MET A 229 11.83 12.20 -8.08
C MET A 229 12.27 11.99 -6.62
N GLU A 230 11.34 11.98 -5.67
CA GLU A 230 11.59 11.64 -4.28
C GLU A 230 11.46 10.13 -4.10
N HIS A 231 12.41 9.53 -3.39
CA HIS A 231 12.44 8.09 -3.13
C HIS A 231 11.31 7.67 -2.18
N THR A 232 10.57 6.61 -2.52
CA THR A 232 9.39 6.18 -1.74
C THR A 232 9.63 4.95 -0.88
N GLU A 233 10.90 4.50 -0.74
CA GLU A 233 11.26 3.31 0.05
C GLU A 233 10.83 3.43 1.52
N PHE A 234 10.99 4.60 2.11
CA PHE A 234 10.68 4.80 3.53
C PHE A 234 9.25 5.32 3.77
N GLY A 235 8.43 5.34 2.72
CA GLY A 235 7.02 5.68 2.76
C GLY A 235 6.68 7.04 2.16
N ILE A 236 5.41 7.38 2.26
CA ILE A 236 4.79 8.58 1.64
C ILE A 236 4.02 9.31 2.73
N GLU A 237 4.24 10.63 2.82
CA GLU A 237 3.52 11.50 3.74
C GLU A 237 2.06 11.73 3.27
N PRO A 238 1.08 11.73 4.22
CA PRO A 238 -0.29 12.11 3.90
C PRO A 238 -0.41 13.61 3.61
N ASP A 239 -1.39 13.96 2.78
CA ASP A 239 -1.78 15.35 2.56
C ASP A 239 -2.51 15.91 3.81
N ILE A 240 -3.26 15.03 4.48
CA ILE A 240 -3.98 15.34 5.71
C ILE A 240 -3.62 14.28 6.77
N PRO A 241 -2.70 14.58 7.69
CA PRO A 241 -2.36 13.65 8.78
C PRO A 241 -3.51 13.57 9.79
N VAL A 242 -3.99 12.35 10.03
CA VAL A 242 -5.05 12.06 11.01
C VAL A 242 -4.73 10.76 11.72
N SER A 243 -4.91 10.74 13.03
CA SER A 243 -4.77 9.54 13.87
C SER A 243 -6.06 9.21 14.59
N ILE A 244 -6.27 7.93 14.91
CA ILE A 244 -7.37 7.50 15.76
C ILE A 244 -7.20 8.09 17.15
N THR A 245 -8.16 8.89 17.61
CA THR A 245 -8.12 9.46 18.95
C THR A 245 -8.59 8.44 19.98
N ARG A 246 -8.02 8.49 21.20
CA ARG A 246 -8.46 7.64 22.31
C ARG A 246 -9.95 7.84 22.62
N LYS A 247 -10.43 9.08 22.55
CA LYS A 247 -11.84 9.43 22.78
C LYS A 247 -12.76 8.74 21.80
N ASP A 248 -12.46 8.81 20.52
CA ASP A 248 -13.28 8.21 19.47
C ASP A 248 -13.18 6.67 19.52
N TYR A 249 -11.99 6.12 19.75
CA TYR A 249 -11.81 4.69 19.94
C TYR A 249 -12.70 4.13 21.06
N GLN A 250 -12.76 4.81 22.21
CA GLN A 250 -13.63 4.42 23.34
C GLN A 250 -15.12 4.51 23.01
N ARG A 251 -15.51 5.39 22.10
CA ARG A 251 -16.88 5.53 21.59
C ARG A 251 -17.20 4.54 20.46
N GLY A 252 -16.22 3.75 20.01
CA GLY A 252 -16.34 2.85 18.88
C GLY A 252 -16.38 3.56 17.52
N VAL A 253 -15.74 4.72 17.42
CA VAL A 253 -15.68 5.56 16.21
C VAL A 253 -14.28 5.51 15.61
N ASP A 254 -14.18 5.30 14.31
CA ASP A 254 -12.94 5.42 13.55
C ASP A 254 -12.73 6.88 13.14
N THR A 255 -11.89 7.60 13.88
CA THR A 255 -11.62 9.03 13.65
C THR A 255 -11.20 9.31 12.21
N ILE A 256 -10.36 8.45 11.63
CA ILE A 256 -9.82 8.64 10.27
C ILE A 256 -10.94 8.48 9.24
N LEU A 257 -11.75 7.45 9.39
CA LEU A 257 -12.87 7.19 8.48
C LEU A 257 -13.93 8.30 8.57
N GLU A 258 -14.32 8.72 9.80
CA GLU A 258 -15.28 9.83 9.96
C GLU A 258 -14.75 11.13 9.36
N ARG A 259 -13.46 11.43 9.54
CA ARG A 259 -12.85 12.62 8.95
C ARG A 259 -12.82 12.60 7.42
N ALA A 260 -12.69 11.41 6.83
CA ALA A 260 -12.70 11.24 5.38
C ALA A 260 -14.09 11.40 4.75
N ARG A 261 -15.16 11.31 5.54
CA ARG A 261 -16.55 11.47 5.11
C ARG A 261 -17.03 12.93 5.13
N THR A 262 -16.25 13.82 5.75
CA THR A 262 -16.54 15.29 5.85
C THR A 262 -15.67 16.11 4.90
#